data_7c0b44552aa46f780343ec1babe6d673
#
_entry.id   7c0b44552aa46f780343ec1babe6d673
#
_cell.length_a   1.000
_cell.length_b   1.000
_cell.length_c   1.000
_cell.angle_alpha   90.00
_cell.angle_beta   90.00
_cell.angle_gamma   90.00
#
_symmetry.space_group_name_H-M   'P 1'
#
loop_
_entity.id
_entity.type
_entity.pdbx_description
1 polymer ?
#
loop_
_entity_poly.entity_id
_entity_poly.type
_entity_poly.pdbx_seq_one_letter_code
_entity_poly.pdbx_strand_id
1 'polypeptide(L)'
;MPVTDALPPSVLPRPADHPRVALGRVGVLLVNLGTPEASSPAAVRRYLAEFLSDPRVVEIPRLAWAPILHGVILRTRPAKSAHAYQQVWTEQGSPLAAITARQAQALRKRLGDGIVVDWAMRYGKPAVGDRFAALQAQGCDRILVAPLYPQYSAATNASVMDALCRKLGEMRWQPALRTLPPYYDDPAYIAALADDLGSQIEALPFVPEVLLLSFHGMPERTLKLGDPYHCQCRKTARLLSEVLAPRFPGLRLDTTFQSRFGRAKWLEPATDTTIEAEARAGTSRMAVAAPGFAADCLETLEELAIRGRESFVEAGGTEFATLTCLNDGEPGMAMLERIVRRELSGWA
;
A
#
# COMPACT_ATOMS: atom_id res chain seq x y z
N MET A 1 -2.77 -40.87 -15.40
CA MET A 1 -1.68 -41.02 -16.36
C MET A 1 -1.23 -39.64 -16.76
N PRO A 2 0.01 -39.20 -16.52
CA PRO A 2 0.48 -37.93 -16.97
C PRO A 2 0.76 -38.01 -18.48
N VAL A 3 0.10 -37.19 -19.27
CA VAL A 3 0.40 -37.00 -20.68
C VAL A 3 1.62 -36.11 -20.78
N THR A 4 2.80 -36.72 -20.81
CA THR A 4 4.04 -36.08 -21.20
C THR A 4 4.20 -36.22 -22.72
N ASP A 5 3.44 -35.50 -23.51
CA ASP A 5 3.77 -35.24 -24.89
C ASP A 5 4.71 -34.02 -24.95
N ALA A 6 5.96 -34.26 -24.71
CA ALA A 6 6.98 -33.32 -25.11
C ALA A 6 6.98 -33.29 -26.64
N LEU A 7 6.46 -32.21 -27.23
CA LEU A 7 6.65 -31.94 -28.66
C LEU A 7 8.13 -32.02 -29.01
N PRO A 8 8.51 -32.73 -30.09
CA PRO A 8 9.90 -32.78 -30.50
C PRO A 8 10.43 -31.36 -30.75
N PRO A 9 11.69 -31.07 -30.40
CA PRO A 9 12.25 -29.75 -30.63
C PRO A 9 12.09 -29.41 -32.11
N SER A 10 11.42 -28.30 -32.42
CA SER A 10 11.21 -27.86 -33.79
C SER A 10 12.60 -27.67 -34.46
N VAL A 11 12.87 -28.44 -35.47
CA VAL A 11 14.16 -28.47 -36.21
C VAL A 11 14.34 -27.26 -37.13
N LEU A 12 13.46 -26.26 -37.06
CA LEU A 12 13.62 -25.05 -37.86
C LEU A 12 14.66 -24.13 -37.19
N PRO A 13 15.76 -23.84 -37.91
CA PRO A 13 16.78 -22.97 -37.38
C PRO A 13 16.17 -21.58 -37.09
N ARG A 14 16.40 -21.09 -35.90
CA ARG A 14 16.03 -19.74 -35.50
C ARG A 14 16.73 -18.75 -36.42
N PRO A 15 16.05 -17.69 -36.92
CA PRO A 15 16.72 -16.63 -37.65
C PRO A 15 17.90 -16.06 -36.85
N ALA A 16 19.03 -15.78 -37.48
CA ALA A 16 20.24 -15.37 -36.79
C ALA A 16 20.11 -14.06 -36.01
N ASP A 17 19.23 -13.19 -36.48
CA ASP A 17 18.91 -11.87 -35.90
C ASP A 17 17.71 -11.89 -34.95
N HIS A 18 17.06 -13.06 -34.73
CA HIS A 18 15.93 -13.16 -33.85
C HIS A 18 16.35 -13.05 -32.38
N PRO A 19 15.82 -12.06 -31.61
CA PRO A 19 16.16 -11.93 -30.21
C PRO A 19 15.77 -13.18 -29.39
N ARG A 20 16.58 -13.47 -28.38
CA ARG A 20 16.28 -14.61 -27.49
C ARG A 20 15.00 -14.32 -26.68
N VAL A 21 13.97 -15.16 -26.86
CA VAL A 21 12.74 -15.12 -26.05
C VAL A 21 12.82 -16.24 -25.02
N ALA A 22 12.86 -15.87 -23.75
CA ALA A 22 12.73 -16.81 -22.63
C ALA A 22 11.24 -16.87 -22.22
N LEU A 23 10.72 -18.07 -21.96
CA LEU A 23 9.32 -18.34 -21.61
C LEU A 23 9.24 -19.42 -20.52
N GLY A 24 8.06 -19.60 -19.96
CA GLY A 24 7.72 -20.71 -19.07
C GLY A 24 7.88 -20.43 -17.59
N ARG A 25 8.14 -19.17 -17.19
CA ARG A 25 8.22 -18.79 -15.78
C ARG A 25 6.97 -18.00 -15.35
N VAL A 26 6.65 -18.10 -14.08
CA VAL A 26 5.62 -17.29 -13.44
C VAL A 26 6.28 -16.18 -12.64
N GLY A 27 5.79 -14.95 -12.80
CA GLY A 27 6.24 -13.78 -12.06
C GLY A 27 5.18 -13.27 -11.08
N VAL A 28 5.62 -12.72 -9.95
CA VAL A 28 4.79 -11.95 -9.02
C VAL A 28 5.44 -10.58 -8.84
N LEU A 29 4.69 -9.52 -9.08
CA LEU A 29 5.12 -8.14 -8.89
C LEU A 29 4.33 -7.51 -7.76
N LEU A 30 4.94 -7.34 -6.60
CA LEU A 30 4.36 -6.56 -5.51
C LEU A 30 4.42 -5.07 -5.86
N VAL A 31 3.33 -4.34 -5.67
CA VAL A 31 3.29 -2.90 -6.00
C VAL A 31 2.80 -2.11 -4.80
N ASN A 32 3.60 -1.14 -4.38
CA ASN A 32 3.21 -0.17 -3.36
C ASN A 32 3.16 1.25 -3.95
N LEU A 33 2.66 2.24 -3.16
CA LEU A 33 2.36 3.59 -3.64
C LEU A 33 3.59 4.30 -4.19
N GLY A 34 4.64 4.32 -3.41
CA GLY A 34 5.86 5.01 -3.78
C GLY A 34 6.33 6.01 -2.74
N THR A 35 7.53 6.49 -2.97
CA THR A 35 8.24 7.36 -2.05
C THR A 35 9.33 8.11 -2.82
N PRO A 36 9.80 9.29 -2.34
CA PRO A 36 10.94 9.95 -2.95
C PRO A 36 12.22 9.11 -2.82
N GLU A 37 13.16 9.30 -3.73
CA GLU A 37 14.46 8.62 -3.73
C GLU A 37 15.38 9.05 -2.57
N ALA A 38 15.13 10.25 -2.02
CA ALA A 38 15.84 10.81 -0.87
C ALA A 38 14.93 11.77 -0.11
N SER A 39 15.22 12.01 1.16
CA SER A 39 14.51 12.98 2.02
C SER A 39 14.85 14.45 1.72
N SER A 40 15.42 14.75 0.55
CA SER A 40 15.76 16.12 0.14
C SER A 40 14.58 16.82 -0.57
N PRO A 41 14.45 18.16 -0.46
CA PRO A 41 13.39 18.89 -1.14
C PRO A 41 13.34 18.67 -2.66
N ALA A 42 14.48 18.46 -3.31
CA ALA A 42 14.57 18.21 -4.74
C ALA A 42 14.00 16.84 -5.12
N ALA A 43 14.32 15.79 -4.36
CA ALA A 43 13.79 14.44 -4.57
C ALA A 43 12.27 14.39 -4.27
N VAL A 44 11.85 15.00 -3.18
CA VAL A 44 10.43 15.11 -2.80
C VAL A 44 9.64 15.89 -3.86
N ARG A 45 10.22 16.95 -4.46
CA ARG A 45 9.58 17.70 -5.55
C ARG A 45 9.35 16.82 -6.77
N ARG A 46 10.31 15.98 -7.18
CA ARG A 46 10.14 15.04 -8.32
C ARG A 46 9.03 14.03 -8.03
N TYR A 47 9.05 13.44 -6.85
CA TYR A 47 8.02 12.50 -6.40
C TYR A 47 6.62 13.13 -6.39
N LEU A 48 6.48 14.31 -5.78
CA LEU A 48 5.19 15.02 -5.74
C LEU A 48 4.72 15.45 -7.14
N ALA A 49 5.63 15.80 -8.03
CA ALA A 49 5.29 16.14 -9.41
C ALA A 49 4.67 14.93 -10.15
N GLU A 50 5.25 13.74 -10.01
CA GLU A 50 4.70 12.52 -10.58
C GLU A 50 3.36 12.15 -9.93
N PHE A 51 3.31 12.08 -8.61
CA PHE A 51 2.13 11.68 -7.83
C PHE A 51 0.93 12.59 -8.08
N LEU A 52 1.11 13.90 -7.97
CA LEU A 52 0.02 14.88 -8.12
C LEU A 52 -0.33 15.19 -9.59
N SER A 53 0.43 14.68 -10.54
CA SER A 53 0.08 14.74 -11.97
C SER A 53 -0.83 13.61 -12.42
N ASP A 54 -1.03 12.59 -11.58
CA ASP A 54 -1.93 11.48 -11.90
C ASP A 54 -3.39 11.94 -11.80
N PRO A 55 -4.19 11.82 -12.88
CA PRO A 55 -5.60 12.19 -12.86
C PRO A 55 -6.45 11.30 -11.94
N ARG A 56 -5.96 10.12 -11.55
CA ARG A 56 -6.60 9.27 -10.53
C ARG A 56 -6.43 9.81 -9.12
N VAL A 57 -5.37 10.58 -8.88
CA VAL A 57 -5.08 11.20 -7.56
C VAL A 57 -5.70 12.58 -7.47
N VAL A 58 -5.55 13.38 -8.51
CA VAL A 58 -6.14 14.73 -8.58
C VAL A 58 -7.07 14.81 -9.79
N GLU A 59 -8.36 14.65 -9.53
CA GLU A 59 -9.44 14.65 -10.54
C GLU A 59 -9.84 16.06 -10.98
N ILE A 60 -8.85 16.93 -11.21
CA ILE A 60 -9.02 18.28 -11.77
C ILE A 60 -8.52 18.28 -13.22
N PRO A 61 -9.22 18.91 -14.17
CA PRO A 61 -8.75 19.00 -15.55
C PRO A 61 -7.31 19.52 -15.63
N ARG A 62 -6.46 18.82 -16.40
CA ARG A 62 -5.00 19.08 -16.45
C ARG A 62 -4.64 20.53 -16.73
N LEU A 63 -5.38 21.20 -17.62
CA LEU A 63 -5.14 22.61 -17.96
C LEU A 63 -5.35 23.54 -16.76
N ALA A 64 -6.30 23.23 -15.88
CA ALA A 64 -6.54 24.00 -14.67
C ALA A 64 -5.57 23.61 -13.53
N TRP A 65 -5.20 22.33 -13.44
CA TRP A 65 -4.36 21.83 -12.37
C TRP A 65 -2.86 22.12 -12.57
N ALA A 66 -2.33 22.03 -13.79
CA ALA A 66 -0.90 22.17 -14.05
C ALA A 66 -0.32 23.53 -13.58
N PRO A 67 -0.97 24.70 -13.77
CA PRO A 67 -0.49 25.96 -13.21
C PRO A 67 -0.45 25.97 -11.68
N ILE A 68 -1.43 25.36 -11.01
CA ILE A 68 -1.49 25.25 -9.54
C ILE A 68 -0.37 24.32 -9.05
N LEU A 69 -0.23 23.16 -9.68
CA LEU A 69 0.79 22.19 -9.33
C LEU A 69 2.21 22.78 -9.44
N HIS A 70 2.55 23.30 -10.63
CA HIS A 70 3.92 23.79 -10.89
C HIS A 70 4.19 25.17 -10.34
N GLY A 71 3.17 26.05 -10.30
CA GLY A 71 3.30 27.44 -9.83
C GLY A 71 3.27 27.58 -8.31
N VAL A 72 2.52 26.73 -7.61
CA VAL A 72 2.31 26.86 -6.18
C VAL A 72 2.79 25.62 -5.43
N ILE A 73 2.16 24.45 -5.68
CA ILE A 73 2.37 23.24 -4.83
C ILE A 73 3.82 22.80 -4.84
N LEU A 74 4.42 22.63 -6.01
CA LEU A 74 5.81 22.17 -6.15
C LEU A 74 6.86 23.23 -5.75
N ARG A 75 6.45 24.44 -5.39
CA ARG A 75 7.34 25.47 -4.83
C ARG A 75 7.28 25.53 -3.31
N THR A 76 6.11 25.23 -2.72
CA THR A 76 5.87 25.41 -1.28
C THR A 76 5.91 24.13 -0.48
N ARG A 77 5.35 23.01 -1.01
CA ARG A 77 5.25 21.75 -0.26
C ARG A 77 6.54 20.94 -0.15
N PRO A 78 7.47 20.92 -1.13
CA PRO A 78 8.62 20.01 -1.07
C PRO A 78 9.50 20.17 0.16
N ALA A 79 9.73 21.39 0.62
CA ALA A 79 10.56 21.64 1.83
C ALA A 79 9.88 21.10 3.09
N LYS A 80 8.58 21.36 3.27
CA LYS A 80 7.80 20.87 4.41
C LYS A 80 7.72 19.33 4.40
N SER A 81 7.41 18.74 3.25
CA SER A 81 7.35 17.28 3.13
C SER A 81 8.71 16.63 3.29
N ALA A 82 9.80 17.25 2.83
CA ALA A 82 11.16 16.75 3.03
C ALA A 82 11.53 16.71 4.53
N HIS A 83 11.13 17.73 5.29
CA HIS A 83 11.32 17.74 6.74
C HIS A 83 10.58 16.56 7.42
N ALA A 84 9.34 16.29 7.05
CA ALA A 84 8.59 15.14 7.56
C ALA A 84 9.27 13.81 7.17
N TYR A 85 9.73 13.67 5.91
CA TYR A 85 10.52 12.49 5.51
C TYR A 85 11.81 12.32 6.28
N GLN A 86 12.52 13.40 6.63
CA GLN A 86 13.75 13.34 7.42
C GLN A 86 13.53 12.75 8.81
N GLN A 87 12.38 12.96 9.42
CA GLN A 87 12.04 12.42 10.74
C GLN A 87 11.90 10.90 10.76
N VAL A 88 11.52 10.30 9.63
CA VAL A 88 11.25 8.86 9.50
C VAL A 88 12.26 8.13 8.60
N TRP A 89 13.22 8.86 8.04
CA TRP A 89 14.20 8.28 7.11
C TRP A 89 15.19 7.40 7.84
N THR A 90 15.44 6.20 7.31
CA THR A 90 16.35 5.23 7.89
C THR A 90 17.66 5.15 7.10
N GLU A 91 18.64 4.39 7.60
CA GLU A 91 19.86 4.06 6.85
C GLU A 91 19.57 3.30 5.55
N GLN A 92 18.45 2.55 5.50
CA GLN A 92 17.99 1.83 4.30
C GLN A 92 17.16 2.73 3.36
N GLY A 93 17.02 4.00 3.67
CA GLY A 93 16.19 4.95 2.92
C GLY A 93 14.76 5.07 3.48
N SER A 94 13.80 5.24 2.57
CA SER A 94 12.39 5.33 2.95
C SER A 94 11.89 4.01 3.57
N PRO A 95 11.22 4.04 4.74
CA PRO A 95 10.61 2.85 5.35
C PRO A 95 9.73 2.07 4.37
N LEU A 96 8.86 2.75 3.63
CA LEU A 96 7.97 2.12 2.66
C LEU A 96 8.74 1.29 1.62
N ALA A 97 9.82 1.85 1.05
CA ALA A 97 10.62 1.14 0.05
C ALA A 97 11.38 -0.04 0.66
N ALA A 98 12.02 0.18 1.81
CA ALA A 98 12.79 -0.85 2.50
C ALA A 98 11.91 -2.04 2.93
N ILE A 99 10.73 -1.76 3.50
CA ILE A 99 9.78 -2.79 3.93
C ILE A 99 9.22 -3.54 2.71
N THR A 100 8.81 -2.83 1.65
CA THR A 100 8.30 -3.50 0.43
C THR A 100 9.35 -4.41 -0.21
N ALA A 101 10.62 -4.01 -0.21
CA ALA A 101 11.72 -4.86 -0.67
C ALA A 101 11.88 -6.12 0.20
N ARG A 102 11.79 -6.00 1.54
CA ARG A 102 11.83 -7.15 2.46
C ARG A 102 10.61 -8.06 2.30
N GLN A 103 9.40 -7.50 2.10
CA GLN A 103 8.20 -8.28 1.77
C GLN A 103 8.41 -9.11 0.51
N ALA A 104 8.97 -8.54 -0.56
CA ALA A 104 9.26 -9.28 -1.78
C ALA A 104 10.30 -10.38 -1.57
N GLN A 105 11.34 -10.11 -0.79
CA GLN A 105 12.36 -11.11 -0.45
C GLN A 105 11.79 -12.25 0.40
N ALA A 106 10.96 -11.94 1.40
CA ALA A 106 10.31 -12.92 2.25
C ALA A 106 9.32 -13.78 1.45
N LEU A 107 8.51 -13.15 0.59
CA LEU A 107 7.57 -13.87 -0.27
C LEU A 107 8.28 -14.79 -1.27
N ARG A 108 9.41 -14.35 -1.86
CA ARG A 108 10.24 -15.20 -2.73
C ARG A 108 10.68 -16.47 -2.03
N LYS A 109 11.17 -16.38 -0.78
CA LYS A 109 11.58 -17.54 0.01
C LYS A 109 10.42 -18.50 0.25
N ARG A 110 9.21 -17.98 0.50
CA ARG A 110 8.01 -18.78 0.77
C ARG A 110 7.45 -19.45 -0.48
N LEU A 111 7.47 -18.77 -1.62
CA LEU A 111 6.96 -19.32 -2.89
C LEU A 111 7.92 -20.31 -3.54
N GLY A 112 9.22 -20.25 -3.23
CA GLY A 112 10.26 -21.13 -3.76
C GLY A 112 10.75 -20.70 -5.15
N ASP A 113 11.73 -21.44 -5.69
CA ASP A 113 12.50 -21.07 -6.90
C ASP A 113 11.69 -21.09 -8.21
N GLY A 114 10.53 -21.73 -8.21
CA GLY A 114 9.64 -21.82 -9.39
C GLY A 114 8.98 -20.49 -9.80
N ILE A 115 8.93 -19.53 -8.87
CA ILE A 115 8.23 -18.26 -9.03
C ILE A 115 9.22 -17.10 -8.87
N VAL A 116 9.24 -16.19 -9.83
CA VAL A 116 10.07 -14.98 -9.75
C VAL A 116 9.29 -13.88 -9.03
N VAL A 117 9.76 -13.46 -7.85
CA VAL A 117 9.12 -12.37 -7.10
C VAL A 117 9.95 -11.11 -7.22
N ASP A 118 9.29 -10.01 -7.53
CA ASP A 118 9.86 -8.68 -7.60
C ASP A 118 8.91 -7.63 -7.01
N TRP A 119 9.38 -6.41 -6.86
CA TRP A 119 8.58 -5.32 -6.32
C TRP A 119 8.77 -4.03 -7.10
N ALA A 120 7.78 -3.15 -7.03
CA ALA A 120 7.78 -1.86 -7.68
C ALA A 120 7.01 -0.81 -6.87
N MET A 121 7.26 0.44 -7.21
CA MET A 121 6.53 1.60 -6.73
C MET A 121 5.66 2.16 -7.86
N ARG A 122 4.41 2.54 -7.52
CA ARG A 122 3.53 3.20 -8.49
C ARG A 122 4.08 4.58 -8.87
N TYR A 123 4.67 5.29 -7.91
CA TYR A 123 5.33 6.57 -8.11
C TYR A 123 6.77 6.51 -7.59
N GLY A 124 7.70 7.07 -8.34
CA GLY A 124 9.13 6.98 -8.05
C GLY A 124 9.77 5.67 -8.50
N LYS A 125 10.78 5.19 -7.79
CA LYS A 125 11.60 4.04 -8.19
C LYS A 125 11.59 2.94 -7.13
N PRO A 126 11.70 1.66 -7.58
CA PRO A 126 11.68 1.16 -8.96
C PRO A 126 10.28 1.24 -9.57
N ALA A 127 10.15 1.73 -10.80
CA ALA A 127 8.86 1.98 -11.42
C ALA A 127 8.15 0.69 -11.87
N VAL A 128 6.82 0.64 -11.77
CA VAL A 128 5.98 -0.53 -12.15
C VAL A 128 6.28 -1.02 -13.55
N GLY A 129 6.31 -0.14 -14.55
CA GLY A 129 6.53 -0.52 -15.95
C GLY A 129 7.91 -1.12 -16.18
N ASP A 130 8.95 -0.58 -15.52
CA ASP A 130 10.33 -1.08 -15.64
C ASP A 130 10.46 -2.48 -15.04
N ARG A 131 9.90 -2.71 -13.85
CA ARG A 131 9.97 -4.01 -13.18
C ARG A 131 9.11 -5.07 -13.87
N PHE A 132 7.97 -4.68 -14.41
CA PHE A 132 7.14 -5.57 -15.23
C PHE A 132 7.89 -6.04 -16.47
N ALA A 133 8.56 -5.14 -17.19
CA ALA A 133 9.41 -5.50 -18.33
C ALA A 133 10.62 -6.36 -17.92
N ALA A 134 11.21 -6.10 -16.75
CA ALA A 134 12.31 -6.90 -16.22
C ALA A 134 11.89 -8.35 -15.89
N LEU A 135 10.67 -8.57 -15.38
CA LEU A 135 10.12 -9.91 -15.19
C LEU A 135 9.92 -10.64 -16.53
N GLN A 136 9.36 -9.96 -17.53
CA GLN A 136 9.24 -10.52 -18.89
C GLN A 136 10.60 -10.92 -19.45
N ALA A 137 11.62 -10.07 -19.33
CA ALA A 137 12.98 -10.35 -19.79
C ALA A 137 13.62 -11.55 -19.07
N GLN A 138 13.20 -11.85 -17.84
CA GLN A 138 13.60 -13.04 -17.09
C GLN A 138 12.84 -14.31 -17.50
N GLY A 139 11.95 -14.24 -18.49
CA GLY A 139 11.18 -15.37 -19.00
C GLY A 139 9.82 -15.56 -18.35
N CYS A 140 9.31 -14.57 -17.60
CA CYS A 140 7.97 -14.63 -17.07
C CYS A 140 6.95 -14.31 -18.17
N ASP A 141 6.28 -15.34 -18.66
CA ASP A 141 5.17 -15.24 -19.62
C ASP A 141 3.79 -15.17 -18.97
N ARG A 142 3.74 -15.31 -17.66
CA ARG A 142 2.56 -15.15 -16.77
C ARG A 142 2.98 -14.32 -15.58
N ILE A 143 2.35 -13.19 -15.36
CA ILE A 143 2.71 -12.26 -14.28
C ILE A 143 1.47 -11.90 -13.48
N LEU A 144 1.49 -12.20 -12.18
CA LEU A 144 0.55 -11.69 -11.20
C LEU A 144 1.07 -10.35 -10.66
N VAL A 145 0.33 -9.28 -10.88
CA VAL A 145 0.59 -8.00 -10.24
C VAL A 145 -0.25 -7.89 -8.98
N ALA A 146 0.39 -7.68 -7.86
CA ALA A 146 -0.21 -7.63 -6.54
C ALA A 146 -0.08 -6.23 -5.92
N PRO A 147 -1.07 -5.33 -6.13
CA PRO A 147 -1.13 -4.07 -5.43
C PRO A 147 -1.30 -4.31 -3.92
N LEU A 148 -0.43 -3.72 -3.11
CA LEU A 148 -0.44 -3.88 -1.65
C LEU A 148 -1.42 -2.90 -0.99
N TYR A 149 -2.63 -2.79 -1.56
CA TYR A 149 -3.73 -1.98 -1.04
C TYR A 149 -4.92 -2.91 -0.76
N PRO A 150 -5.21 -3.17 0.52
CA PRO A 150 -6.31 -4.07 0.87
C PRO A 150 -7.65 -3.59 0.36
N GLN A 151 -7.92 -2.28 0.48
CA GLN A 151 -9.12 -1.62 0.00
C GLN A 151 -8.87 -1.00 -1.38
N TYR A 152 -9.82 -1.19 -2.30
CA TYR A 152 -9.75 -0.58 -3.62
C TYR A 152 -9.98 0.93 -3.55
N SER A 153 -9.17 1.67 -4.28
CA SER A 153 -9.47 3.04 -4.70
C SER A 153 -8.98 3.27 -6.13
N ALA A 154 -9.67 4.16 -6.85
CA ALA A 154 -9.20 4.59 -8.16
C ALA A 154 -7.81 5.23 -8.08
N ALA A 155 -7.51 5.96 -6.99
CA ALA A 155 -6.21 6.59 -6.77
C ALA A 155 -5.06 5.60 -6.50
N THR A 156 -5.36 4.35 -6.18
CA THR A 156 -4.37 3.29 -5.90
C THR A 156 -4.44 2.17 -6.92
N ASN A 157 -5.39 1.25 -6.80
CA ASN A 157 -5.48 0.06 -7.65
C ASN A 157 -5.65 0.41 -9.13
N ALA A 158 -6.56 1.34 -9.48
CA ALA A 158 -6.72 1.71 -10.88
C ALA A 158 -5.51 2.48 -11.44
N SER A 159 -4.85 3.31 -10.61
CA SER A 159 -3.62 3.99 -11.00
C SER A 159 -2.48 3.02 -11.35
N VAL A 160 -2.34 1.91 -10.58
CA VAL A 160 -1.40 0.84 -10.90
C VAL A 160 -1.75 0.21 -12.24
N MET A 161 -3.03 -0.09 -12.49
CA MET A 161 -3.49 -0.66 -13.76
C MET A 161 -3.24 0.27 -14.94
N ASP A 162 -3.48 1.58 -14.79
CA ASP A 162 -3.17 2.56 -15.82
C ASP A 162 -1.69 2.58 -16.20
N ALA A 163 -0.79 2.44 -15.20
CA ALA A 163 0.66 2.35 -15.45
C ALA A 163 1.04 1.06 -16.19
N LEU A 164 0.45 -0.07 -15.83
CA LEU A 164 0.64 -1.36 -16.50
C LEU A 164 0.09 -1.34 -17.93
N CYS A 165 -1.12 -0.83 -18.15
CA CYS A 165 -1.72 -0.75 -19.48
C CYS A 165 -0.87 0.10 -20.44
N ARG A 166 -0.30 1.21 -19.96
CA ARG A 166 0.65 1.99 -20.75
C ARG A 166 1.86 1.16 -21.16
N LYS A 167 2.45 0.42 -20.19
CA LYS A 167 3.62 -0.44 -20.48
C LYS A 167 3.29 -1.56 -21.42
N LEU A 168 2.16 -2.23 -21.25
CA LEU A 168 1.70 -3.28 -22.16
C LEU A 168 1.51 -2.76 -23.59
N GLY A 169 0.99 -1.52 -23.75
CA GLY A 169 0.83 -0.90 -25.06
C GLY A 169 2.16 -0.65 -25.83
N GLU A 170 3.30 -0.57 -25.12
CA GLU A 170 4.65 -0.43 -25.69
C GLU A 170 5.29 -1.77 -26.06
N MET A 171 4.79 -2.89 -25.52
CA MET A 171 5.43 -4.20 -25.65
C MET A 171 5.06 -4.89 -26.96
N ARG A 172 6.05 -5.48 -27.65
CA ARG A 172 5.82 -6.27 -28.87
C ARG A 172 5.05 -7.56 -28.61
N TRP A 173 5.35 -8.24 -27.51
CA TRP A 173 4.56 -9.35 -26.99
C TRP A 173 4.31 -9.14 -25.50
N GLN A 174 3.17 -9.56 -25.04
CA GLN A 174 2.70 -9.30 -23.70
C GLN A 174 2.58 -10.63 -22.93
N PRO A 175 3.10 -10.71 -21.69
CA PRO A 175 2.83 -11.85 -20.82
C PRO A 175 1.36 -11.88 -20.44
N ALA A 176 0.83 -13.06 -20.10
CA ALA A 176 -0.48 -13.17 -19.49
C ALA A 176 -0.48 -12.41 -18.14
N LEU A 177 -1.48 -11.57 -17.95
CA LEU A 177 -1.59 -10.72 -16.76
C LEU A 177 -2.76 -11.16 -15.89
N ARG A 178 -2.52 -11.29 -14.60
CA ARG A 178 -3.52 -11.27 -13.53
C ARG A 178 -3.23 -10.15 -12.58
N THR A 179 -4.25 -9.65 -11.89
CA THR A 179 -4.12 -8.69 -10.80
C THR A 179 -4.72 -9.28 -9.53
N LEU A 180 -4.03 -9.09 -8.42
CA LEU A 180 -4.57 -9.42 -7.11
C LEU A 180 -5.82 -8.56 -6.86
N PRO A 181 -6.99 -9.17 -6.61
CA PRO A 181 -8.18 -8.41 -6.25
C PRO A 181 -7.99 -7.73 -4.88
N PRO A 182 -8.77 -6.67 -4.58
CA PRO A 182 -8.84 -6.11 -3.24
C PRO A 182 -9.18 -7.19 -2.21
N TYR A 183 -8.45 -7.20 -1.08
CA TYR A 183 -8.55 -8.25 -0.07
C TYR A 183 -9.03 -7.75 1.29
N TYR A 184 -9.77 -6.63 1.29
CA TYR A 184 -10.26 -5.88 2.45
C TYR A 184 -11.12 -6.71 3.43
N ASP A 185 -11.74 -7.79 2.98
CA ASP A 185 -12.57 -8.70 3.78
C ASP A 185 -12.11 -10.16 3.71
N ASP A 186 -10.93 -10.40 3.16
CA ASP A 186 -10.35 -11.76 3.12
C ASP A 186 -10.13 -12.26 4.55
N PRO A 187 -10.62 -13.46 4.91
CA PRO A 187 -10.45 -14.01 6.25
C PRO A 187 -8.99 -14.12 6.70
N ALA A 188 -8.05 -14.38 5.77
CA ALA A 188 -6.64 -14.45 6.10
C ALA A 188 -6.07 -13.05 6.45
N TYR A 189 -6.54 -12.00 5.77
CA TYR A 189 -6.14 -10.63 6.07
C TYR A 189 -6.70 -10.16 7.41
N ILE A 190 -7.97 -10.40 7.69
CA ILE A 190 -8.59 -10.04 8.97
C ILE A 190 -7.93 -10.78 10.14
N ALA A 191 -7.65 -12.08 9.96
CA ALA A 191 -6.95 -12.87 10.99
C ALA A 191 -5.53 -12.34 11.23
N ALA A 192 -4.75 -12.09 10.18
CA ALA A 192 -3.40 -11.55 10.31
C ALA A 192 -3.37 -10.20 11.02
N LEU A 193 -4.31 -9.29 10.68
CA LEU A 193 -4.45 -8.02 11.39
C LEU A 193 -4.81 -8.20 12.86
N ALA A 194 -5.77 -9.08 13.15
CA ALA A 194 -6.22 -9.30 14.53
C ALA A 194 -5.12 -9.92 15.40
N ASP A 195 -4.36 -10.87 14.85
CA ASP A 195 -3.24 -11.50 15.55
C ASP A 195 -2.11 -10.50 15.83
N ASP A 196 -1.74 -9.73 14.81
CA ASP A 196 -0.65 -8.76 14.92
C ASP A 196 -1.02 -7.60 15.85
N LEU A 197 -2.15 -6.93 15.61
CA LEU A 197 -2.62 -5.82 16.44
C LEU A 197 -2.92 -6.28 17.88
N GLY A 198 -3.51 -7.47 18.03
CA GLY A 198 -3.75 -8.03 19.35
C GLY A 198 -2.48 -8.25 20.15
N SER A 199 -1.43 -8.81 19.50
CA SER A 199 -0.12 -9.01 20.14
C SER A 199 0.55 -7.66 20.49
N GLN A 200 0.43 -6.67 19.64
CA GLN A 200 0.95 -5.33 19.91
C GLN A 200 0.22 -4.68 21.09
N ILE A 201 -1.14 -4.76 21.14
CA ILE A 201 -1.94 -4.22 22.26
C ILE A 201 -1.55 -4.87 23.58
N GLU A 202 -1.36 -6.19 23.62
CA GLU A 202 -0.94 -6.92 24.83
C GLU A 202 0.48 -6.55 25.29
N ALA A 203 1.35 -6.13 24.37
CA ALA A 203 2.70 -5.70 24.66
C ALA A 203 2.80 -4.22 25.11
N LEU A 204 1.71 -3.45 25.02
CA LEU A 204 1.72 -2.06 25.48
C LEU A 204 1.88 -1.98 27.01
N PRO A 205 2.55 -0.94 27.51
CA PRO A 205 2.66 -0.70 28.96
C PRO A 205 1.34 -0.22 29.60
N PHE A 206 0.28 -0.03 28.81
CA PHE A 206 -1.03 0.42 29.26
C PHE A 206 -2.14 -0.31 28.47
N VAL A 207 -3.33 -0.35 29.03
CA VAL A 207 -4.53 -0.85 28.34
C VAL A 207 -5.23 0.33 27.66
N PRO A 208 -5.31 0.38 26.33
CA PRO A 208 -6.00 1.47 25.64
C PRO A 208 -7.52 1.42 25.89
N GLU A 209 -8.12 2.58 26.02
CA GLU A 209 -9.59 2.76 26.13
C GLU A 209 -10.23 2.79 24.74
N VAL A 210 -9.47 3.33 23.78
CA VAL A 210 -9.90 3.50 22.38
C VAL A 210 -8.78 3.04 21.46
N LEU A 211 -9.13 2.26 20.43
CA LEU A 211 -8.32 1.96 19.27
C LEU A 211 -8.93 2.64 18.04
N LEU A 212 -8.26 3.66 17.51
CA LEU A 212 -8.64 4.27 16.25
C LEU A 212 -8.10 3.43 15.10
N LEU A 213 -8.97 2.99 14.20
CA LEU A 213 -8.62 2.36 12.93
C LEU A 213 -8.59 3.44 11.86
N SER A 214 -7.41 3.98 11.62
CA SER A 214 -7.18 5.11 10.73
C SER A 214 -6.88 4.64 9.31
N PHE A 215 -7.73 5.01 8.35
CA PHE A 215 -7.52 4.77 6.92
C PHE A 215 -7.11 6.07 6.24
N HIS A 216 -6.48 5.98 5.07
CA HIS A 216 -6.18 7.19 4.32
C HIS A 216 -7.48 7.89 3.90
N GLY A 217 -7.56 9.20 4.11
CA GLY A 217 -8.71 10.00 3.69
C GLY A 217 -8.82 10.10 2.17
N MET A 218 -10.05 10.18 1.70
CA MET A 218 -10.39 10.45 0.30
C MET A 218 -11.42 11.58 0.22
N PRO A 219 -11.43 12.38 -0.85
CA PRO A 219 -12.50 13.34 -1.06
C PRO A 219 -13.87 12.63 -1.09
N GLU A 220 -14.87 13.16 -0.37
CA GLU A 220 -16.23 12.59 -0.34
C GLU A 220 -16.82 12.43 -1.75
N ARG A 221 -16.37 13.25 -2.70
CA ARG A 221 -16.76 13.15 -4.10
C ARG A 221 -16.46 11.78 -4.70
N THR A 222 -15.35 11.12 -4.35
CA THR A 222 -15.01 9.80 -4.88
C THR A 222 -16.04 8.75 -4.50
N LEU A 223 -16.52 8.76 -3.25
CA LEU A 223 -17.60 7.89 -2.79
C LEU A 223 -18.88 8.12 -3.62
N LYS A 224 -19.24 9.38 -3.87
CA LYS A 224 -20.44 9.74 -4.67
C LYS A 224 -20.32 9.33 -6.14
N LEU A 225 -19.10 9.18 -6.65
CA LEU A 225 -18.81 8.68 -8.00
C LEU A 225 -18.74 7.14 -8.08
N GLY A 226 -18.95 6.45 -6.96
CA GLY A 226 -19.00 4.98 -6.91
C GLY A 226 -17.68 4.29 -6.56
N ASP A 227 -16.65 5.03 -6.07
CA ASP A 227 -15.45 4.39 -5.53
C ASP A 227 -15.82 3.61 -4.25
N PRO A 228 -15.54 2.30 -4.17
CA PRO A 228 -15.97 1.46 -3.05
C PRO A 228 -15.13 1.63 -1.79
N TYR A 229 -14.07 2.43 -1.83
CA TYR A 229 -13.05 2.56 -0.77
C TYR A 229 -13.63 2.72 0.62
N HIS A 230 -14.52 3.70 0.81
CA HIS A 230 -15.16 3.96 2.11
C HIS A 230 -15.89 2.73 2.66
N CYS A 231 -16.68 2.06 1.82
CA CYS A 231 -17.44 0.88 2.23
C CYS A 231 -16.49 -0.29 2.59
N GLN A 232 -15.41 -0.45 1.84
CA GLN A 232 -14.42 -1.49 2.10
C GLN A 232 -13.62 -1.21 3.39
N CYS A 233 -13.23 0.04 3.67
CA CYS A 233 -12.63 0.44 4.95
C CYS A 233 -13.54 0.13 6.13
N ARG A 234 -14.81 0.52 6.04
CA ARG A 234 -15.82 0.25 7.08
C ARG A 234 -16.03 -1.25 7.29
N LYS A 235 -16.01 -2.05 6.21
CA LYS A 235 -16.14 -3.50 6.32
C LYS A 235 -14.93 -4.14 7.00
N THR A 236 -13.70 -3.74 6.62
CA THR A 236 -12.47 -4.18 7.30
C THR A 236 -12.55 -3.85 8.80
N ALA A 237 -12.89 -2.61 9.14
CA ALA A 237 -12.96 -2.18 10.53
C ALA A 237 -14.00 -2.98 11.34
N ARG A 238 -15.19 -3.23 10.76
CA ARG A 238 -16.23 -4.04 11.41
C ARG A 238 -15.76 -5.47 11.66
N LEU A 239 -15.21 -6.14 10.64
CA LEU A 239 -14.74 -7.52 10.76
C LEU A 239 -13.59 -7.63 11.77
N LEU A 240 -12.67 -6.66 11.78
CA LEU A 240 -11.59 -6.61 12.76
C LEU A 240 -12.12 -6.39 14.18
N SER A 241 -13.10 -5.52 14.36
CA SER A 241 -13.77 -5.29 15.65
C SER A 241 -14.44 -6.57 16.18
N GLU A 242 -15.13 -7.31 15.30
CA GLU A 242 -15.78 -8.58 15.67
C GLU A 242 -14.78 -9.63 16.18
N VAL A 243 -13.56 -9.68 15.58
CA VAL A 243 -12.51 -10.62 15.99
C VAL A 243 -11.79 -10.16 17.27
N LEU A 244 -11.56 -8.86 17.44
CA LEU A 244 -10.83 -8.33 18.60
C LEU A 244 -11.71 -8.17 19.86
N ALA A 245 -13.02 -7.96 19.72
CA ALA A 245 -13.91 -7.72 20.86
C ALA A 245 -13.86 -8.81 21.95
N PRO A 246 -13.82 -10.13 21.64
CA PRO A 246 -13.70 -11.15 22.67
C PRO A 246 -12.35 -11.14 23.40
N ARG A 247 -11.27 -10.71 22.72
CA ARG A 247 -9.91 -10.65 23.28
C ARG A 247 -9.71 -9.41 24.17
N PHE A 248 -10.37 -8.30 23.79
CA PHE A 248 -10.24 -7.02 24.48
C PHE A 248 -11.63 -6.46 24.87
N PRO A 249 -12.32 -7.07 25.86
CA PRO A 249 -13.62 -6.58 26.30
C PRO A 249 -13.47 -5.18 26.90
N GLY A 250 -14.26 -4.24 26.38
CA GLY A 250 -14.23 -2.83 26.80
C GLY A 250 -13.35 -1.92 25.95
N LEU A 251 -12.51 -2.44 25.06
CA LEU A 251 -11.82 -1.62 24.07
C LEU A 251 -12.79 -1.14 22.98
N ARG A 252 -12.93 0.18 22.85
CA ARG A 252 -13.73 0.79 21.79
C ARG A 252 -12.89 0.90 20.51
N LEU A 253 -13.42 0.43 19.37
CA LEU A 253 -12.80 0.53 18.06
C LEU A 253 -13.58 1.51 17.20
N ASP A 254 -12.94 2.59 16.77
CA ASP A 254 -13.55 3.63 15.94
C ASP A 254 -12.82 3.75 14.60
N THR A 255 -13.59 3.91 13.52
CA THR A 255 -13.03 4.11 12.17
C THR A 255 -12.86 5.58 11.88
N THR A 256 -11.65 5.98 11.48
CA THR A 256 -11.30 7.36 11.12
C THR A 256 -10.55 7.44 9.79
N PHE A 257 -10.41 8.67 9.24
CA PHE A 257 -9.73 8.93 7.98
C PHE A 257 -8.69 10.03 8.15
N GLN A 258 -7.43 9.75 7.78
CA GLN A 258 -6.27 10.64 7.95
C GLN A 258 -5.91 11.39 6.66
N SER A 259 -4.92 12.29 6.75
CA SER A 259 -4.23 12.93 5.62
C SER A 259 -5.11 13.85 4.76
N ARG A 260 -6.01 14.60 5.39
CA ARG A 260 -6.83 15.61 4.70
C ARG A 260 -5.97 16.77 4.19
N PHE A 261 -6.27 17.26 3.01
CA PHE A 261 -5.66 18.50 2.52
C PHE A 261 -6.60 19.30 1.60
N GLY A 262 -6.35 20.62 1.53
CA GLY A 262 -7.13 21.52 0.67
C GLY A 262 -8.54 21.81 1.21
N ARG A 263 -9.44 22.28 0.33
CA ARG A 263 -10.78 22.77 0.71
C ARG A 263 -11.91 21.79 0.38
N ALA A 264 -11.61 20.66 -0.24
CA ALA A 264 -12.64 19.67 -0.55
C ALA A 264 -13.23 19.09 0.73
N LYS A 265 -14.45 18.60 0.65
CA LYS A 265 -15.03 17.77 1.71
C LYS A 265 -14.42 16.37 1.62
N TRP A 266 -13.90 15.87 2.73
CA TRP A 266 -13.25 14.58 2.85
C TRP A 266 -14.14 13.59 3.59
N LEU A 267 -13.79 12.29 3.50
CA LEU A 267 -14.41 11.25 4.32
C LEU A 267 -14.21 11.55 5.81
N GLU A 268 -15.23 11.28 6.59
CA GLU A 268 -15.29 11.56 8.03
C GLU A 268 -15.61 10.28 8.83
N PRO A 269 -15.31 10.28 10.14
CA PRO A 269 -14.62 11.32 10.93
C PRO A 269 -13.12 11.39 10.59
N ALA A 270 -12.52 12.57 10.74
CA ALA A 270 -11.10 12.75 10.48
C ALA A 270 -10.26 12.35 11.70
N THR A 271 -9.14 11.65 11.46
CA THR A 271 -8.30 11.10 12.54
C THR A 271 -7.74 12.18 13.45
N ASP A 272 -7.18 13.26 12.90
CA ASP A 272 -6.60 14.37 13.66
C ASP A 272 -7.60 15.00 14.63
N THR A 273 -8.78 15.38 14.15
CA THR A 273 -9.84 15.98 14.99
C THR A 273 -10.45 14.99 15.97
N THR A 274 -10.48 13.71 15.63
CA THR A 274 -10.99 12.67 16.54
C THR A 274 -10.02 12.45 17.70
N ILE A 275 -8.72 12.39 17.45
CA ILE A 275 -7.68 12.28 18.48
C ILE A 275 -7.83 13.40 19.53
N GLU A 276 -7.94 14.65 19.06
CA GLU A 276 -8.11 15.80 19.96
C GLU A 276 -9.45 15.78 20.72
N ALA A 277 -10.54 15.44 20.03
CA ALA A 277 -11.87 15.39 20.64
C ALA A 277 -11.95 14.32 21.73
N GLU A 278 -11.38 13.15 21.52
CA GLU A 278 -11.31 12.07 22.49
C GLU A 278 -10.52 12.47 23.74
N ALA A 279 -9.33 13.07 23.58
CA ALA A 279 -8.54 13.55 24.71
C ALA A 279 -9.30 14.61 25.53
N ARG A 280 -9.94 15.59 24.85
CA ARG A 280 -10.78 16.61 25.53
C ARG A 280 -12.01 16.03 26.21
N ALA A 281 -12.54 14.90 25.71
CA ALA A 281 -13.66 14.18 26.33
C ALA A 281 -13.24 13.31 27.53
N GLY A 282 -11.94 13.24 27.83
CA GLY A 282 -11.40 12.53 29.00
C GLY A 282 -10.80 11.16 28.70
N THR A 283 -10.67 10.76 27.42
CA THR A 283 -9.90 9.56 27.05
C THR A 283 -8.43 9.77 27.40
N SER A 284 -7.93 9.00 28.34
CA SER A 284 -6.55 9.14 28.84
C SER A 284 -5.56 8.25 28.09
N ARG A 285 -6.01 7.11 27.54
CA ARG A 285 -5.16 6.08 26.93
C ARG A 285 -5.70 5.68 25.57
N MET A 286 -4.96 5.95 24.52
CA MET A 286 -5.37 5.72 23.14
C MET A 286 -4.33 4.91 22.37
N ALA A 287 -4.80 4.01 21.51
CA ALA A 287 -4.00 3.39 20.48
C ALA A 287 -4.55 3.76 19.09
N VAL A 288 -3.67 3.82 18.09
CA VAL A 288 -4.04 4.05 16.69
C VAL A 288 -3.38 2.98 15.82
N ALA A 289 -4.14 2.39 14.90
CA ALA A 289 -3.66 1.46 13.89
C ALA A 289 -4.06 1.93 12.49
N ALA A 290 -3.28 1.55 11.48
CA ALA A 290 -3.53 1.92 10.09
C ALA A 290 -3.78 0.68 9.19
N PRO A 291 -4.93 -0.01 9.30
CA PRO A 291 -5.16 -1.28 8.61
C PRO A 291 -5.25 -1.15 7.08
N GLY A 292 -5.38 0.03 6.53
CA GLY A 292 -5.31 0.27 5.08
C GLY A 292 -3.90 0.25 4.49
N PHE A 293 -2.86 0.13 5.32
CA PHE A 293 -1.46 0.17 4.91
C PHE A 293 -0.79 -1.18 5.12
N ALA A 294 -0.21 -1.74 4.06
CA ALA A 294 0.53 -3.00 4.14
C ALA A 294 1.95 -2.84 4.68
N ALA A 295 2.46 -1.62 4.75
CA ALA A 295 3.79 -1.29 5.23
C ALA A 295 3.80 0.12 5.83
N ASP A 296 4.60 0.31 6.88
CA ASP A 296 4.79 1.62 7.49
C ASP A 296 5.40 2.61 6.48
N CYS A 297 4.92 3.83 6.55
CA CYS A 297 5.22 4.89 5.63
C CYS A 297 5.20 6.26 6.34
N LEU A 298 5.30 7.34 5.57
CA LEU A 298 5.27 8.69 6.14
C LEU A 298 3.99 8.93 6.96
N GLU A 299 2.87 8.46 6.44
CA GLU A 299 1.54 8.66 7.01
C GLU A 299 1.35 7.92 8.34
N THR A 300 1.99 6.77 8.53
CA THR A 300 1.89 6.01 9.80
C THR A 300 2.93 6.48 10.81
N LEU A 301 4.15 6.78 10.38
CA LEU A 301 5.27 7.08 11.27
C LEU A 301 5.36 8.56 11.65
N GLU A 302 5.05 9.49 10.74
CA GLU A 302 5.11 10.93 11.04
C GLU A 302 3.72 11.46 11.43
N GLU A 303 2.70 11.22 10.59
CA GLU A 303 1.37 11.80 10.85
C GLU A 303 0.69 11.19 12.06
N LEU A 304 0.67 9.85 12.18
CA LEU A 304 0.02 9.19 13.31
C LEU A 304 0.93 9.10 14.54
N ALA A 305 2.19 8.59 14.38
CA ALA A 305 3.00 8.30 15.55
C ALA A 305 3.60 9.57 16.19
N ILE A 306 4.04 10.56 15.39
CA ILE A 306 4.63 11.79 15.91
C ILE A 306 3.54 12.81 16.17
N ARG A 307 2.90 13.34 15.12
CA ARG A 307 1.91 14.43 15.27
C ARG A 307 0.64 13.98 16.00
N GLY A 308 0.17 12.76 15.77
CA GLY A 308 -1.00 12.22 16.47
C GLY A 308 -0.79 12.16 17.98
N ARG A 309 0.41 11.71 18.40
CA ARG A 309 0.80 11.70 19.82
C ARG A 309 0.88 13.12 20.40
N GLU A 310 1.54 14.03 19.68
CA GLU A 310 1.64 15.44 20.10
C GLU A 310 0.27 16.05 20.32
N SER A 311 -0.65 15.92 19.32
CA SER A 311 -2.03 16.43 19.41
C SER A 311 -2.82 15.81 20.57
N PHE A 312 -2.64 14.49 20.81
CA PHE A 312 -3.32 13.82 21.93
C PHE A 312 -2.88 14.35 23.28
N VAL A 313 -1.58 14.48 23.50
CA VAL A 313 -1.00 14.96 24.76
C VAL A 313 -1.34 16.44 24.98
N GLU A 314 -1.24 17.28 23.95
CA GLU A 314 -1.63 18.69 24.02
C GLU A 314 -3.13 18.87 24.34
N ALA A 315 -3.98 17.95 23.90
CA ALA A 315 -5.40 17.98 24.19
C ALA A 315 -5.79 17.39 25.57
N GLY A 316 -4.81 16.86 26.35
CA GLY A 316 -5.00 16.37 27.72
C GLY A 316 -4.94 14.85 27.90
N GLY A 317 -4.65 14.09 26.85
CA GLY A 317 -4.39 12.64 26.93
C GLY A 317 -3.05 12.34 27.59
N THR A 318 -2.87 11.13 28.11
CA THR A 318 -1.65 10.75 28.86
C THR A 318 -0.81 9.68 28.17
N GLU A 319 -1.45 8.62 27.66
CA GLU A 319 -0.77 7.49 27.04
C GLU A 319 -1.26 7.30 25.60
N PHE A 320 -0.32 7.33 24.65
CA PHE A 320 -0.61 7.18 23.23
C PHE A 320 0.35 6.20 22.57
N ALA A 321 -0.20 5.25 21.82
CA ALA A 321 0.57 4.30 21.04
C ALA A 321 0.09 4.25 19.58
N THR A 322 1.02 4.21 18.64
CA THR A 322 0.73 3.85 17.25
C THR A 322 1.20 2.42 17.02
N LEU A 323 0.26 1.56 16.62
CA LEU A 323 0.55 0.18 16.28
C LEU A 323 1.12 0.13 14.86
N THR A 324 2.17 -0.67 14.67
CA THR A 324 2.81 -0.81 13.36
C THR A 324 1.92 -1.54 12.37
N CYS A 325 2.12 -1.29 11.08
CA CYS A 325 1.50 -2.10 10.03
C CYS A 325 2.03 -3.53 10.05
N LEU A 326 1.39 -4.44 9.30
CA LEU A 326 1.83 -5.83 9.16
C LEU A 326 3.29 -5.95 8.68
N ASN A 327 3.75 -5.00 7.89
CA ASN A 327 5.12 -4.93 7.39
C ASN A 327 5.58 -6.25 6.74
N ASP A 328 6.81 -6.68 7.02
CA ASP A 328 7.38 -7.97 6.67
C ASP A 328 7.32 -8.98 7.84
N GLY A 329 6.43 -8.73 8.82
CA GLY A 329 6.16 -9.61 9.95
C GLY A 329 5.50 -10.93 9.55
N GLU A 330 5.65 -11.96 10.40
CA GLU A 330 5.17 -13.31 10.09
C GLU A 330 3.67 -13.38 9.76
N PRO A 331 2.73 -12.73 10.51
CA PRO A 331 1.32 -12.79 10.19
C PRO A 331 1.01 -12.21 8.80
N GLY A 332 1.62 -11.05 8.47
CA GLY A 332 1.47 -10.38 7.18
C GLY A 332 2.02 -11.21 6.02
N MET A 333 3.18 -11.82 6.20
CA MET A 333 3.82 -12.61 5.15
C MET A 333 3.11 -13.95 4.91
N ALA A 334 2.60 -14.60 5.96
CA ALA A 334 1.78 -15.81 5.82
C ALA A 334 0.45 -15.50 5.08
N MET A 335 -0.18 -14.40 5.43
CA MET A 335 -1.37 -13.89 4.72
C MET A 335 -1.06 -13.64 3.25
N LEU A 336 0.00 -12.87 2.96
CA LEU A 336 0.36 -12.52 1.59
C LEU A 336 0.70 -13.75 0.74
N GLU A 337 1.42 -14.72 1.29
CA GLU A 337 1.68 -16.00 0.63
C GLU A 337 0.38 -16.71 0.26
N ARG A 338 -0.56 -16.81 1.21
CA ARG A 338 -1.83 -17.50 1.02
C ARG A 338 -2.66 -16.87 -0.11
N ILE A 339 -2.83 -15.56 -0.10
CA ILE A 339 -3.63 -14.88 -1.14
C ILE A 339 -2.93 -14.92 -2.50
N VAL A 340 -1.60 -14.79 -2.56
CA VAL A 340 -0.84 -14.89 -3.81
C VAL A 340 -0.92 -16.31 -4.38
N ARG A 341 -0.74 -17.37 -3.58
CA ARG A 341 -0.87 -18.75 -4.06
C ARG A 341 -2.27 -19.04 -4.62
N ARG A 342 -3.31 -18.51 -4.00
CA ARG A 342 -4.68 -18.64 -4.51
C ARG A 342 -4.82 -18.05 -5.92
N GLU A 343 -4.29 -16.86 -6.13
CA GLU A 343 -4.35 -16.17 -7.43
C GLU A 343 -3.40 -16.78 -8.49
N LEU A 344 -2.40 -17.55 -8.08
CA LEU A 344 -1.51 -18.30 -8.95
C LEU A 344 -2.08 -19.67 -9.36
N SER A 345 -3.23 -20.08 -8.83
CA SER A 345 -3.85 -21.36 -9.16
C SER A 345 -4.00 -21.55 -10.67
N GLY A 346 -3.54 -22.70 -11.19
CA GLY A 346 -3.50 -23.01 -12.61
C GLY A 346 -2.34 -22.33 -13.39
N TRP A 347 -1.49 -21.56 -12.72
CA TRP A 347 -0.26 -21.00 -13.27
C TRP A 347 1.00 -21.60 -12.65
N ALA A 348 0.93 -21.96 -11.36
CA ALA A 348 1.98 -22.60 -10.59
C ALA A 348 1.37 -23.59 -9.58
#